data_9426f2197bd590049e91dae44e21c751
#
_entry.id   9426f2197bd590049e91dae44e21c751
#
_cell.length_a   1.000
_cell.length_b   1.000
_cell.length_c   1.000
_cell.angle_alpha   90.00
_cell.angle_beta   90.00
_cell.angle_gamma   90.00
#
_symmetry.space_group_name_H-M   'P 1'
#
loop_
_entity.id
_entity.type
_entity.pdbx_description
1 polymer ?
#
loop_
_entity_poly.entity_id
_entity_poly.type
_entity_poly.pdbx_seq_one_letter_code
_entity_poly.pdbx_strand_id
1 'polypeptide(L)'
;MNDYLIYAGIVLVVIIILVIILKTKNKVKEPSVDMDELNKLFNKNDISKVEFIRNKIVISFNDISLFNVEALHGTYAKGITIVGDKIKFYVSDDQLVNEKVYNSIKSFIER
;
A
#
# COMPACT_ATOMS: atom_id res chain seq x y z
N MET A 1 -5.21 13.65 51.71
CA MET A 1 -4.41 12.41 51.61
C MET A 1 -4.91 11.51 50.46
N ASN A 2 -6.19 11.42 50.26
CA ASN A 2 -6.77 10.60 49.18
C ASN A 2 -6.63 11.22 47.80
N ASP A 3 -6.31 12.52 47.72
CA ASP A 3 -6.20 13.23 46.45
C ASP A 3 -5.03 12.71 45.60
N TYR A 4 -3.94 12.28 46.24
CA TYR A 4 -2.80 11.70 45.50
C TYR A 4 -3.13 10.42 44.81
N LEU A 5 -3.93 9.56 45.44
CA LEU A 5 -4.36 8.29 44.86
C LEU A 5 -5.28 8.51 43.70
N ILE A 6 -6.18 9.49 43.80
CA ILE A 6 -7.12 9.84 42.73
C ILE A 6 -6.36 10.39 41.53
N TYR A 7 -5.42 11.32 41.74
CA TYR A 7 -4.60 11.88 40.66
C TYR A 7 -3.71 10.83 39.99
N ALA A 8 -3.08 9.99 40.80
CA ALA A 8 -2.24 8.92 40.27
C ALA A 8 -3.05 7.94 39.40
N GLY A 9 -4.27 7.60 39.82
CA GLY A 9 -5.16 6.74 39.06
C GLY A 9 -5.60 7.39 37.74
N ILE A 10 -5.94 8.67 37.76
CA ILE A 10 -6.35 9.41 36.58
C ILE A 10 -5.20 9.50 35.57
N VAL A 11 -3.98 9.82 36.01
CA VAL A 11 -2.81 9.91 35.17
C VAL A 11 -2.51 8.57 34.52
N LEU A 12 -2.63 7.48 35.27
CA LEU A 12 -2.37 6.15 34.78
C LEU A 12 -3.37 5.74 33.70
N VAL A 13 -4.66 6.04 33.91
CA VAL A 13 -5.71 5.79 32.92
C VAL A 13 -5.47 6.59 31.66
N VAL A 14 -5.10 7.86 31.76
CA VAL A 14 -4.81 8.71 30.61
C VAL A 14 -3.62 8.15 29.80
N ILE A 15 -2.57 7.69 30.46
CA ILE A 15 -1.42 7.09 29.79
C ILE A 15 -1.84 5.82 29.03
N ILE A 16 -2.63 4.97 29.63
CA ILE A 16 -3.14 3.74 28.97
C ILE A 16 -3.96 4.09 27.74
N ILE A 17 -4.85 5.05 27.84
CA ILE A 17 -5.68 5.51 26.71
C ILE A 17 -4.80 6.04 25.58
N LEU A 18 -3.80 6.87 25.88
CA LEU A 18 -2.87 7.40 24.90
C LEU A 18 -2.09 6.29 24.18
N VAL A 19 -1.62 5.29 24.92
CA VAL A 19 -0.90 4.15 24.33
C VAL A 19 -1.81 3.38 23.39
N ILE A 20 -3.07 3.13 23.76
CA ILE A 20 -4.03 2.44 22.91
C ILE A 20 -4.31 3.25 21.65
N ILE A 21 -4.52 4.56 21.77
CA ILE A 21 -4.77 5.43 20.61
C ILE A 21 -3.58 5.42 19.66
N LEU A 22 -2.35 5.52 20.17
CA LEU A 22 -1.15 5.51 19.35
C LEU A 22 -0.99 4.17 18.62
N LYS A 23 -1.23 3.06 19.29
CA LYS A 23 -1.19 1.73 18.66
C LYS A 23 -2.28 1.58 17.59
N THR A 24 -3.47 2.06 17.86
CA THR A 24 -4.58 2.01 16.92
C THR A 24 -4.30 2.87 15.69
N LYS A 25 -3.75 4.08 15.87
CA LYS A 25 -3.35 4.92 14.75
C LYS A 25 -2.28 4.27 13.87
N ASN A 26 -1.32 3.59 14.47
CA ASN A 26 -0.28 2.88 13.71
C ASN A 26 -0.85 1.73 12.88
N LYS A 27 -1.89 1.05 13.38
CA LYS A 27 -2.59 0.00 12.63
C LYS A 27 -3.45 0.56 11.50
N VAL A 28 -4.04 1.73 11.72
CA VAL A 28 -4.93 2.37 10.73
C VAL A 28 -4.13 3.04 9.60
N LYS A 29 -2.88 3.42 9.86
CA LYS A 29 -2.02 4.08 8.86
C LYS A 29 -1.48 3.15 7.78
N GLU A 30 -1.50 1.84 7.99
CA GLU A 30 -1.20 0.92 6.91
C GLU A 30 -2.51 0.66 6.16
N PRO A 31 -2.73 1.31 5.00
CA PRO A 31 -3.82 0.86 4.16
C PRO A 31 -3.51 -0.58 3.82
N SER A 32 -4.35 -1.48 4.27
CA SER A 32 -4.29 -2.87 3.83
C SER A 32 -4.59 -2.84 2.34
N VAL A 33 -3.55 -2.65 1.54
CA VAL A 33 -3.65 -2.84 0.09
C VAL A 33 -4.01 -4.31 -0.09
N ASP A 34 -5.18 -4.56 -0.66
CA ASP A 34 -5.58 -5.92 -0.98
C ASP A 34 -4.72 -6.39 -2.16
N MET A 35 -3.62 -7.06 -1.83
CA MET A 35 -2.67 -7.55 -2.83
C MET A 35 -3.30 -8.62 -3.71
N ASP A 36 -4.26 -9.38 -3.20
CA ASP A 36 -4.98 -10.38 -3.99
C ASP A 36 -5.79 -9.70 -5.10
N GLU A 37 -6.42 -8.58 -4.79
CA GLU A 37 -7.18 -7.81 -5.77
C GLU A 37 -6.27 -7.22 -6.85
N LEU A 38 -5.13 -6.65 -6.44
CA LEU A 38 -4.14 -6.16 -7.40
C LEU A 38 -3.56 -7.28 -8.25
N ASN A 39 -3.21 -8.41 -7.64
CA ASN A 39 -2.61 -9.53 -8.36
C ASN A 39 -3.57 -10.16 -9.38
N LYS A 40 -4.86 -10.12 -9.12
CA LYS A 40 -5.86 -10.62 -10.09
C LYS A 40 -5.92 -9.78 -11.37
N LEU A 41 -5.56 -8.52 -11.28
CA LEU A 41 -5.54 -7.64 -12.46
C LEU A 41 -4.35 -7.92 -13.38
N PHE A 42 -3.26 -8.46 -12.83
CA PHE A 42 -2.02 -8.66 -13.56
C PHE A 42 -1.88 -10.12 -13.99
N ASN A 43 -1.82 -10.33 -15.30
CA ASN A 43 -1.50 -11.65 -15.85
C ASN A 43 0.00 -11.71 -16.12
N LYS A 44 0.70 -12.62 -15.42
CA LYS A 44 2.15 -12.75 -15.55
C LYS A 44 2.61 -13.03 -16.98
N ASN A 45 1.76 -13.63 -17.81
CA ASN A 45 2.08 -13.93 -19.20
C ASN A 45 2.08 -12.67 -20.07
N ASP A 46 1.38 -11.63 -19.66
CA ASP A 46 1.28 -10.36 -20.39
C ASP A 46 2.30 -9.33 -19.93
N ILE A 47 2.98 -9.59 -18.81
CA ILE A 47 3.95 -8.66 -18.23
C ILE A 47 5.36 -9.08 -18.61
N SER A 48 6.10 -8.14 -19.18
CA SER A 48 7.50 -8.37 -19.58
C SER A 48 8.47 -7.98 -18.48
N LYS A 49 8.15 -6.94 -17.68
CA LYS A 49 9.07 -6.41 -16.67
C LYS A 49 8.32 -5.61 -15.61
N VAL A 50 8.82 -5.64 -14.38
CA VAL A 50 8.35 -4.80 -13.28
C VAL A 50 9.56 -4.08 -12.70
N GLU A 51 9.44 -2.75 -12.54
CA GLU A 51 10.50 -1.90 -12.01
C GLU A 51 9.96 -1.00 -10.91
N PHE A 52 10.87 -0.50 -10.06
CA PHE A 52 10.54 0.50 -9.06
C PHE A 52 11.44 1.71 -9.29
N ILE A 53 10.86 2.81 -9.77
CA ILE A 53 11.60 3.99 -10.18
C ILE A 53 10.97 5.23 -9.55
N ARG A 54 11.75 6.02 -8.82
CA ARG A 54 11.32 7.30 -8.24
C ARG A 54 10.03 7.20 -7.44
N ASN A 55 9.97 6.19 -6.55
CA ASN A 55 8.81 5.94 -5.70
C ASN A 55 7.55 5.55 -6.48
N LYS A 56 7.70 5.06 -7.70
CA LYS A 56 6.59 4.59 -8.55
C LYS A 56 6.86 3.18 -9.03
N ILE A 57 5.79 2.41 -9.12
CA ILE A 57 5.83 1.07 -9.69
C ILE A 57 5.62 1.20 -11.20
N VAL A 58 6.53 0.62 -11.96
CA VAL A 58 6.48 0.65 -13.43
C VAL A 58 6.32 -0.77 -13.93
N ILE A 59 5.22 -1.04 -14.63
CA ILE A 59 4.93 -2.36 -15.18
C ILE A 59 4.95 -2.25 -16.71
N SER A 60 5.81 -3.05 -17.34
CA SER A 60 5.88 -3.14 -18.79
C SER A 60 5.10 -4.35 -19.27
N PHE A 61 4.24 -4.15 -20.25
CA PHE A 61 3.38 -5.18 -20.82
C PHE A 61 3.86 -5.60 -22.21
N ASN A 62 3.59 -6.83 -22.58
CA ASN A 62 3.79 -7.29 -23.96
C ASN A 62 2.77 -6.63 -24.90
N ASP A 63 1.52 -6.49 -24.42
CA ASP A 63 0.46 -5.78 -25.13
C ASP A 63 -0.46 -5.13 -24.10
N ILE A 64 -0.31 -3.83 -23.91
CA ILE A 64 -1.08 -3.08 -22.93
C ILE A 64 -2.57 -2.99 -23.29
N SER A 65 -2.93 -3.17 -24.54
CA SER A 65 -4.33 -3.12 -24.97
C SER A 65 -5.17 -4.22 -24.34
N LEU A 66 -4.55 -5.31 -23.89
CA LEU A 66 -5.21 -6.41 -23.21
C LEU A 66 -5.44 -6.14 -21.72
N PHE A 67 -4.81 -5.10 -21.18
CA PHE A 67 -4.91 -4.78 -19.77
C PHE A 67 -6.07 -3.82 -19.48
N ASN A 68 -6.88 -4.14 -18.47
CA ASN A 68 -8.01 -3.29 -18.06
C ASN A 68 -7.55 -2.19 -17.11
N VAL A 69 -7.22 -1.02 -17.65
CA VAL A 69 -6.77 0.13 -16.88
C VAL A 69 -7.87 0.65 -15.94
N GLU A 70 -9.12 0.57 -16.36
CA GLU A 70 -10.25 1.01 -15.52
C GLU A 70 -10.37 0.18 -14.25
N ALA A 71 -10.09 -1.12 -14.32
CA ALA A 71 -10.06 -1.97 -13.13
C ALA A 71 -8.95 -1.53 -12.17
N LEU A 72 -7.81 -1.06 -12.69
CA LEU A 72 -6.73 -0.52 -11.87
C LEU A 72 -7.16 0.76 -11.15
N HIS A 73 -7.94 1.62 -11.80
CA HIS A 73 -8.48 2.83 -11.15
C HIS A 73 -9.42 2.51 -9.98
N GLY A 74 -10.04 1.35 -9.97
CA GLY A 74 -10.89 0.89 -8.88
C GLY A 74 -10.12 0.35 -7.66
N THR A 75 -8.79 0.29 -7.74
CA THR A 75 -7.93 -0.19 -6.66
C THR A 75 -7.28 0.98 -5.91
N TYR A 76 -6.28 0.67 -5.08
CA TYR A 76 -5.51 1.70 -4.36
C TYR A 76 -4.49 2.43 -5.23
N ALA A 77 -4.36 2.06 -6.50
CA ALA A 77 -3.41 2.69 -7.40
C ALA A 77 -3.76 4.16 -7.65
N LYS A 78 -2.75 5.02 -7.53
CA LYS A 78 -2.86 6.48 -7.72
C LYS A 78 -1.85 6.94 -8.76
N GLY A 79 -2.09 8.11 -9.34
CA GLY A 79 -1.17 8.71 -10.29
C GLY A 79 -0.89 7.84 -11.49
N ILE A 80 -1.89 7.10 -11.96
CA ILE A 80 -1.75 6.16 -13.07
C ILE A 80 -1.40 6.91 -14.34
N THR A 81 -0.27 6.57 -14.93
CA THR A 81 0.23 7.17 -16.18
C THR A 81 0.60 6.05 -17.14
N ILE A 82 0.15 6.16 -18.37
CA ILE A 82 0.43 5.18 -19.42
C ILE A 82 1.40 5.81 -20.41
N VAL A 83 2.54 5.13 -20.64
CA VAL A 83 3.55 5.55 -21.60
C VAL A 83 3.93 4.33 -22.46
N GLY A 84 3.45 4.30 -23.70
CA GLY A 84 3.65 3.14 -24.57
C GLY A 84 3.01 1.89 -23.97
N ASP A 85 3.77 0.83 -23.80
CA ASP A 85 3.32 -0.42 -23.18
C ASP A 85 3.60 -0.48 -21.67
N LYS A 86 3.86 0.66 -21.04
CA LYS A 86 4.20 0.77 -19.62
C LYS A 86 3.13 1.51 -18.86
N ILE A 87 2.85 1.05 -17.64
CA ILE A 87 1.98 1.74 -16.68
C ILE A 87 2.83 2.11 -15.47
N LYS A 88 2.70 3.38 -15.05
CA LYS A 88 3.33 3.89 -13.83
C LYS A 88 2.24 4.24 -12.83
N PHE A 89 2.41 3.85 -11.59
CA PHE A 89 1.49 4.20 -10.51
C PHE A 89 2.17 4.09 -9.16
N TYR A 90 1.53 4.62 -8.14
CA TYR A 90 1.93 4.44 -6.74
C TYR A 90 0.67 4.18 -5.91
N VAL A 91 0.84 3.67 -4.69
CA VAL A 91 -0.28 3.37 -3.80
C VAL A 91 -0.29 4.23 -2.55
N SER A 92 0.82 4.87 -2.22
CA SER A 92 0.98 5.69 -1.02
C SER A 92 2.04 6.77 -1.26
N ASP A 93 2.01 7.81 -0.43
CA ASP A 93 3.09 8.80 -0.40
C ASP A 93 4.33 8.25 0.31
N ASP A 94 4.18 7.14 1.04
CA ASP A 94 5.27 6.47 1.74
C ASP A 94 5.99 5.50 0.81
N GLN A 95 7.27 5.75 0.59
CA GLN A 95 8.12 4.92 -0.26
C GLN A 95 8.16 3.46 0.19
N LEU A 96 8.17 3.21 1.50
CA LEU A 96 8.21 1.84 2.04
C LEU A 96 6.97 1.04 1.66
N VAL A 97 5.81 1.68 1.64
CA VAL A 97 4.56 1.03 1.24
C VAL A 97 4.61 0.67 -0.24
N ASN A 98 5.03 1.59 -1.09
CA ASN A 98 5.17 1.35 -2.53
C ASN A 98 6.18 0.24 -2.82
N GLU A 99 7.28 0.21 -2.10
CA GLU A 99 8.29 -0.83 -2.25
C GLU A 99 7.76 -2.22 -1.88
N LYS A 100 6.97 -2.31 -0.82
CA LYS A 100 6.31 -3.57 -0.43
C LYS A 100 5.35 -4.05 -1.52
N VAL A 101 4.57 -3.15 -2.09
CA VAL A 101 3.65 -3.48 -3.19
C VAL A 101 4.43 -3.93 -4.41
N TYR A 102 5.49 -3.21 -4.78
CA TYR A 102 6.36 -3.59 -5.87
C TYR A 102 6.94 -5.00 -5.69
N ASN A 103 7.49 -5.29 -4.50
CA ASN A 103 8.07 -6.60 -4.21
C ASN A 103 7.04 -7.72 -4.28
N SER A 104 5.83 -7.45 -3.83
CA SER A 104 4.72 -8.41 -3.88
C SER A 104 4.31 -8.72 -5.33
N ILE A 105 4.17 -7.70 -6.17
CA ILE A 105 3.83 -7.87 -7.59
C ILE A 105 4.96 -8.62 -8.30
N LYS A 106 6.20 -8.24 -8.05
CA LYS A 106 7.37 -8.88 -8.65
C LYS A 106 7.43 -10.36 -8.28
N SER A 107 7.23 -10.70 -7.02
CA SER A 107 7.16 -12.09 -6.55
C SER A 107 6.06 -12.87 -7.24
N PHE A 108 4.89 -12.27 -7.39
CA PHE A 108 3.75 -12.89 -8.06
C PHE A 108 4.05 -13.20 -9.53
N ILE A 109 4.71 -12.29 -10.22
CA ILE A 109 5.04 -12.43 -11.64
C ILE A 109 6.17 -13.44 -11.87
N GLU A 110 7.14 -13.48 -10.97
CA GLU A 110 8.28 -14.39 -11.08
C GLU A 110 7.99 -15.83 -10.63
N ARG A 111 6.81 -16.08 -10.10
CA ARG A 111 6.42 -17.44 -9.69
C ARG A 111 6.27 -18.40 -10.84
#